data_df414c21262dd3bbeb994707fed25713
#
_entry.id   df414c21262dd3bbeb994707fed25713
#
_cell.length_a   1.000
_cell.length_b   1.000
_cell.length_c   1.000
_cell.angle_alpha   90.00
_cell.angle_beta   90.00
_cell.angle_gamma   90.00
#
_symmetry.space_group_name_H-M   'P 1'
#
loop_
_entity.id
_entity.type
_entity.pdbx_description
1 polymer ?
#
loop_
_entity_poly.entity_id
_entity_poly.type
_entity_poly.pdbx_seq_one_letter_code
_entity_poly.pdbx_strand_id
1 'polypeptide(L)'
;MTEVQLTILHTGTVLVDQALPYHRDTDPPLAWTHLLRPKSALVEIPVSCYLIENSHGLTLIDTGWHTDNRTRWGQIKNLRHQYPTNKANLPEGQAIHEQLEEHGIRPQDLDLVLMSHLYCDHADGLRLIKEAPRILVSEPELRAAQKDRIRYLPSQWKGVNLQTYAWNSRVGERQAYDPYGDGSVMMVFAPGHSPGLAATLVRGTETVVGVKPGVIGDDLRKYILLTSNVGFGRPSFEERLRPGVVTDAKAAFSSLDWACAAGADPRCIAMYANHDPEVEAGTRSLV
;
A
#
# COMPACT_ATOMS: atom_id res chain seq x y z
N MET A 1 -25.37 2.60 13.46
CA MET A 1 -24.15 3.05 12.73
C MET A 1 -23.28 1.82 12.62
N THR A 2 -22.88 1.45 11.44
CA THR A 2 -22.10 0.21 11.22
C THR A 2 -20.64 0.49 11.63
N GLU A 3 -20.13 -0.31 12.54
CA GLU A 3 -18.73 -0.32 12.94
C GLU A 3 -17.86 -0.62 11.71
N VAL A 4 -16.75 0.08 11.54
CA VAL A 4 -15.79 -0.19 10.49
C VAL A 4 -14.77 -1.19 11.00
N GLN A 5 -14.57 -2.30 10.30
CA GLN A 5 -13.52 -3.27 10.61
C GLN A 5 -12.41 -3.19 9.58
N LEU A 6 -11.17 -3.17 10.06
CA LEU A 6 -9.96 -3.23 9.26
C LEU A 6 -9.21 -4.51 9.59
N THR A 7 -9.08 -5.43 8.65
CA THR A 7 -8.26 -6.63 8.79
C THR A 7 -6.95 -6.46 8.03
N ILE A 8 -5.85 -6.61 8.76
CA ILE A 8 -4.48 -6.57 8.23
C ILE A 8 -4.09 -7.98 7.84
N LEU A 9 -3.75 -8.19 6.57
CA LEU A 9 -3.40 -9.46 5.97
C LEU A 9 -1.95 -9.40 5.47
N HIS A 10 -1.06 -10.24 6.04
CA HIS A 10 0.30 -10.35 5.53
C HIS A 10 0.36 -11.38 4.40
N THR A 11 0.67 -10.91 3.20
CA THR A 11 0.83 -11.73 2.00
C THR A 11 2.29 -12.12 1.80
N GLY A 12 2.88 -12.74 2.82
CA GLY A 12 4.29 -13.10 2.88
C GLY A 12 5.19 -11.91 3.21
N THR A 13 6.46 -12.05 2.84
CA THR A 13 7.52 -11.05 3.06
C THR A 13 8.29 -10.78 1.78
N VAL A 14 9.11 -9.73 1.79
CA VAL A 14 10.10 -9.43 0.76
C VAL A 14 11.49 -9.24 1.38
N LEU A 15 12.49 -9.92 0.81
CA LEU A 15 13.90 -9.75 1.16
C LEU A 15 14.50 -8.71 0.23
N VAL A 16 14.94 -7.58 0.79
CA VAL A 16 15.48 -6.42 0.07
C VAL A 16 16.72 -5.88 0.77
N ASP A 17 17.48 -5.01 0.10
CA ASP A 17 18.50 -4.22 0.79
C ASP A 17 17.84 -3.17 1.69
N GLN A 18 18.38 -2.96 2.90
CA GLN A 18 17.84 -1.97 3.86
C GLN A 18 17.79 -0.53 3.30
N ALA A 19 18.63 -0.21 2.31
CA ALA A 19 18.57 1.07 1.62
C ALA A 19 17.36 1.20 0.67
N LEU A 20 16.61 0.13 0.41
CA LEU A 20 15.37 0.20 -0.35
C LEU A 20 14.23 0.78 0.50
N PRO A 21 13.91 0.25 1.69
CA PRO A 21 12.90 0.86 2.56
C PRO A 21 13.35 2.17 3.21
N TYR A 22 14.65 2.31 3.57
CA TYR A 22 15.16 3.37 4.44
C TYR A 22 16.44 3.98 3.86
N HIS A 23 16.27 4.85 2.84
CA HIS A 23 17.42 5.51 2.21
C HIS A 23 18.04 6.56 3.11
N ARG A 24 19.36 6.47 3.28
CA ARG A 24 20.21 7.44 3.98
C ARG A 24 21.13 8.16 2.99
N ASP A 25 21.44 9.43 3.26
CA ASP A 25 22.37 10.22 2.42
C ASP A 25 23.78 9.62 2.36
N THR A 26 24.14 8.78 3.35
CA THR A 26 25.39 8.03 3.40
C THR A 26 25.39 6.75 2.56
N ASP A 27 24.24 6.35 2.03
CA ASP A 27 24.17 5.15 1.19
C ASP A 27 24.89 5.37 -0.13
N PRO A 28 25.66 4.38 -0.60
CA PRO A 28 26.28 4.46 -1.93
C PRO A 28 25.19 4.53 -3.02
N PRO A 29 25.52 5.08 -4.20
CA PRO A 29 24.60 5.10 -5.32
C PRO A 29 24.05 3.69 -5.63
N LEU A 30 22.74 3.58 -5.85
CA LEU A 30 22.06 2.31 -6.14
C LEU A 30 22.15 1.26 -5.02
N ALA A 31 22.42 1.65 -3.77
CA ALA A 31 22.48 0.74 -2.62
C ALA A 31 21.24 -0.16 -2.52
N TRP A 32 20.06 0.35 -2.84
CA TRP A 32 18.79 -0.35 -2.85
C TRP A 32 18.78 -1.58 -3.80
N THR A 33 19.69 -1.66 -4.78
CA THR A 33 19.82 -2.83 -5.67
C THR A 33 20.58 -3.98 -5.02
N HIS A 34 21.19 -3.77 -3.85
CA HIS A 34 22.08 -4.70 -3.17
C HIS A 34 23.38 -5.03 -3.96
N LEU A 35 23.69 -4.29 -5.01
CA LEU A 35 24.89 -4.53 -5.81
C LEU A 35 26.15 -4.25 -4.98
N LEU A 36 27.04 -5.25 -4.88
CA LEU A 36 28.32 -5.19 -4.12
C LEU A 36 28.14 -4.88 -2.62
N ARG A 37 26.98 -5.13 -2.05
CA ARG A 37 26.73 -4.95 -0.62
C ARG A 37 26.78 -6.28 0.16
N PRO A 38 27.16 -6.24 1.44
CA PRO A 38 27.23 -7.44 2.27
C PRO A 38 25.82 -7.98 2.56
N LYS A 39 25.72 -9.29 2.79
CA LYS A 39 24.43 -9.93 3.15
C LYS A 39 23.78 -9.33 4.40
N SER A 40 24.57 -8.76 5.32
CA SER A 40 24.07 -8.06 6.51
C SER A 40 23.27 -6.79 6.22
N ALA A 41 23.34 -6.29 4.98
CA ALA A 41 22.49 -5.18 4.53
C ALA A 41 21.10 -5.65 4.03
N LEU A 42 20.86 -6.96 3.95
CA LEU A 42 19.55 -7.49 3.60
C LEU A 42 18.62 -7.50 4.82
N VAL A 43 17.39 -7.09 4.61
CA VAL A 43 16.31 -7.14 5.58
C VAL A 43 15.11 -7.82 4.96
N GLU A 44 14.40 -8.59 5.77
CA GLU A 44 13.13 -9.21 5.38
C GLU A 44 12.01 -8.43 6.06
N ILE A 45 11.08 -7.92 5.25
CA ILE A 45 9.98 -7.07 5.71
C ILE A 45 8.65 -7.63 5.21
N PRO A 46 7.54 -7.47 5.98
CA PRO A 46 6.23 -7.98 5.57
C PRO A 46 5.72 -7.28 4.31
N VAL A 47 4.79 -7.95 3.63
CA VAL A 47 3.96 -7.37 2.56
C VAL A 47 2.51 -7.42 3.02
N SER A 48 1.93 -6.27 3.34
CA SER A 48 0.60 -6.19 3.93
C SER A 48 -0.43 -5.72 2.92
N CYS A 49 -1.62 -6.33 3.01
CA CYS A 49 -2.83 -5.89 2.37
C CYS A 49 -3.87 -5.60 3.43
N TYR A 50 -4.92 -4.85 3.10
CA TYR A 50 -5.92 -4.47 4.10
C TYR A 50 -7.32 -4.72 3.56
N LEU A 51 -8.11 -5.47 4.33
CA LEU A 51 -9.54 -5.68 4.06
C LEU A 51 -10.34 -4.76 4.97
N ILE A 52 -11.16 -3.92 4.38
CA ILE A 52 -12.06 -2.97 5.07
C ILE A 52 -13.48 -3.47 4.90
N GLU A 53 -14.17 -3.68 6.01
CA GLU A 53 -15.59 -3.97 6.05
C GLU A 53 -16.33 -2.79 6.67
N ASN A 54 -17.31 -2.24 5.97
CA ASN A 54 -18.13 -1.12 6.40
C ASN A 54 -19.56 -1.21 5.82
N SER A 55 -20.35 -0.15 5.93
CA SER A 55 -21.71 -0.09 5.37
C SER A 55 -21.80 -0.21 3.85
N HIS A 56 -20.68 -0.06 3.13
CA HIS A 56 -20.58 -0.20 1.67
C HIS A 56 -20.12 -1.60 1.24
N GLY A 57 -19.88 -2.51 2.19
CA GLY A 57 -19.43 -3.87 1.94
C GLY A 57 -17.91 -4.01 2.12
N LEU A 58 -17.29 -4.83 1.27
CA LEU A 58 -15.89 -5.26 1.38
C LEU A 58 -14.99 -4.51 0.40
N THR A 59 -14.03 -3.75 0.94
CA THR A 59 -12.99 -3.07 0.17
C THR A 59 -11.62 -3.67 0.49
N LEU A 60 -10.89 -4.11 -0.54
CA LEU A 60 -9.52 -4.59 -0.40
C LEU A 60 -8.52 -3.52 -0.87
N ILE A 61 -7.48 -3.25 -0.08
CA ILE A 61 -6.37 -2.38 -0.44
C ILE A 61 -5.13 -3.23 -0.71
N ASP A 62 -4.61 -3.18 -1.92
CA ASP A 62 -3.49 -3.96 -2.45
C ASP A 62 -3.73 -5.48 -2.45
N THR A 63 -2.84 -6.25 -3.06
CA THR A 63 -3.03 -7.69 -3.29
C THR A 63 -1.81 -8.56 -3.01
N GLY A 64 -0.65 -7.96 -2.76
CA GLY A 64 0.57 -8.67 -2.42
C GLY A 64 1.09 -9.60 -3.51
N TRP A 65 1.70 -10.71 -3.09
CA TRP A 65 2.38 -11.65 -3.98
C TRP A 65 1.44 -12.68 -4.64
N HIS A 66 1.78 -13.05 -5.87
CA HIS A 66 1.18 -14.20 -6.56
C HIS A 66 1.85 -15.51 -6.13
N THR A 67 1.10 -16.62 -6.13
CA THR A 67 1.58 -17.97 -5.77
C THR A 67 2.73 -18.48 -6.65
N ASP A 68 2.91 -17.93 -7.86
CA ASP A 68 4.09 -18.20 -8.69
C ASP A 68 5.41 -17.94 -7.94
N ASN A 69 5.40 -17.03 -6.95
CA ASN A 69 6.59 -16.67 -6.17
C ASN A 69 6.98 -17.67 -5.08
N ARG A 70 6.21 -18.73 -4.88
CA ARG A 70 6.55 -19.79 -3.89
C ARG A 70 7.78 -20.59 -4.26
N THR A 71 8.17 -20.59 -5.52
CA THR A 71 9.38 -21.29 -5.98
C THR A 71 10.38 -20.32 -6.60
N ARG A 72 11.67 -20.62 -6.46
CA ARG A 72 12.73 -19.80 -7.04
C ARG A 72 12.56 -19.61 -8.56
N TRP A 73 12.21 -20.66 -9.30
CA TRP A 73 12.01 -20.59 -10.74
C TRP A 73 10.76 -19.79 -11.09
N GLY A 74 9.71 -19.92 -10.30
CA GLY A 74 8.51 -19.10 -10.42
C GLY A 74 8.83 -17.62 -10.25
N GLN A 75 9.59 -17.25 -9.21
CA GLN A 75 10.03 -15.86 -8.98
C GLN A 75 10.85 -15.32 -10.16
N ILE A 76 11.87 -16.05 -10.61
CA ILE A 76 12.70 -15.62 -11.75
C ILE A 76 11.82 -15.35 -12.99
N LYS A 77 10.86 -16.21 -13.26
CA LYS A 77 9.95 -16.07 -14.40
C LYS A 77 8.96 -14.92 -14.22
N ASN A 78 8.42 -14.76 -13.00
CA ASN A 78 7.38 -13.78 -12.69
C ASN A 78 7.96 -12.37 -12.49
N LEU A 79 9.01 -12.25 -11.65
CA LEU A 79 9.64 -10.96 -11.31
C LEU A 79 10.70 -10.52 -12.32
N ARG A 80 11.19 -11.43 -13.17
CA ARG A 80 12.14 -11.12 -14.25
C ARG A 80 13.38 -10.36 -13.75
N HIS A 81 13.65 -9.18 -14.31
CA HIS A 81 14.79 -8.33 -13.94
C HIS A 81 14.68 -7.74 -12.53
N GLN A 82 13.51 -7.76 -11.91
CA GLN A 82 13.31 -7.30 -10.54
C GLN A 82 13.67 -8.37 -9.49
N TYR A 83 13.77 -9.66 -9.88
CA TYR A 83 14.06 -10.76 -8.98
C TYR A 83 15.34 -10.56 -8.13
N PRO A 84 16.46 -9.98 -8.65
CA PRO A 84 17.65 -9.78 -7.83
C PRO A 84 17.46 -8.82 -6.67
N THR A 85 16.55 -7.85 -6.81
CA THR A 85 16.28 -6.79 -5.83
C THR A 85 15.07 -7.04 -4.95
N ASN A 86 14.13 -7.88 -5.41
CA ASN A 86 12.89 -8.21 -4.70
C ASN A 86 12.71 -9.72 -4.66
N LYS A 87 13.03 -10.34 -3.52
CA LYS A 87 12.84 -11.79 -3.34
C LYS A 87 11.66 -12.03 -2.44
N ALA A 88 10.59 -12.55 -3.00
CA ALA A 88 9.39 -12.89 -2.26
C ALA A 88 9.60 -14.14 -1.41
N ASN A 89 9.01 -14.14 -0.22
CA ASN A 89 8.80 -15.35 0.59
C ASN A 89 7.29 -15.41 0.88
N LEU A 90 6.59 -16.33 0.21
CA LEU A 90 5.13 -16.50 0.31
C LEU A 90 4.80 -17.91 0.77
N PRO A 91 4.61 -18.15 2.07
CA PRO A 91 4.12 -19.43 2.59
C PRO A 91 2.73 -19.81 2.03
N GLU A 92 2.42 -21.09 2.08
CA GLU A 92 1.06 -21.57 1.81
C GLU A 92 0.07 -20.96 2.82
N GLY A 93 -1.14 -20.64 2.36
CA GLY A 93 -2.16 -19.97 3.15
C GLY A 93 -2.02 -18.44 3.21
N GLN A 94 -0.89 -17.85 2.74
CA GLN A 94 -0.67 -16.41 2.85
C GLN A 94 -0.93 -15.62 1.56
N ALA A 95 -1.22 -16.25 0.43
CA ALA A 95 -1.66 -15.50 -0.74
C ALA A 95 -3.04 -14.88 -0.49
N ILE A 96 -3.30 -13.73 -1.09
CA ILE A 96 -4.51 -12.94 -0.78
C ILE A 96 -5.82 -13.74 -0.92
N HIS A 97 -5.95 -14.53 -1.99
CA HIS A 97 -7.15 -15.34 -2.22
C HIS A 97 -7.32 -16.45 -1.18
N GLU A 98 -6.23 -17.02 -0.65
CA GLU A 98 -6.27 -18.05 0.40
C GLU A 98 -6.73 -17.45 1.73
N GLN A 99 -6.23 -16.26 2.08
CA GLN A 99 -6.65 -15.56 3.29
C GLN A 99 -8.11 -15.07 3.18
N LEU A 100 -8.54 -14.60 2.01
CA LEU A 100 -9.96 -14.28 1.79
C LEU A 100 -10.84 -15.52 1.95
N GLU A 101 -10.42 -16.68 1.41
CA GLU A 101 -11.14 -17.94 1.55
C GLU A 101 -11.23 -18.40 3.02
N GLU A 102 -10.18 -18.20 3.82
CA GLU A 102 -10.18 -18.47 5.27
C GLU A 102 -11.25 -17.62 5.99
N HIS A 103 -11.50 -16.41 5.52
CA HIS A 103 -12.58 -15.54 6.01
C HIS A 103 -13.96 -15.82 5.36
N GLY A 104 -14.05 -16.84 4.49
CA GLY A 104 -15.27 -17.19 3.77
C GLY A 104 -15.62 -16.22 2.64
N ILE A 105 -14.66 -15.44 2.18
CA ILE A 105 -14.81 -14.39 1.14
C ILE A 105 -14.22 -14.92 -0.17
N ARG A 106 -15.00 -14.88 -1.23
CA ARG A 106 -14.52 -15.14 -2.61
C ARG A 106 -14.17 -13.81 -3.29
N PRO A 107 -13.31 -13.79 -4.31
CA PRO A 107 -13.01 -12.57 -5.05
C PRO A 107 -14.25 -11.81 -5.57
N GLN A 108 -15.30 -12.53 -5.95
CA GLN A 108 -16.57 -11.95 -6.43
C GLN A 108 -17.39 -11.26 -5.33
N ASP A 109 -17.13 -11.57 -4.06
CA ASP A 109 -17.82 -11.00 -2.91
C ASP A 109 -17.19 -9.64 -2.50
N LEU A 110 -16.03 -9.28 -3.06
CA LEU A 110 -15.43 -7.96 -2.88
C LEU A 110 -16.20 -6.90 -3.68
N ASP A 111 -16.64 -5.84 -3.02
CA ASP A 111 -17.31 -4.72 -3.70
C ASP A 111 -16.30 -3.84 -4.45
N LEU A 112 -15.08 -3.73 -3.91
CA LEU A 112 -14.05 -2.85 -4.45
C LEU A 112 -12.64 -3.33 -4.08
N VAL A 113 -11.74 -3.26 -5.05
CA VAL A 113 -10.28 -3.39 -4.84
C VAL A 113 -9.63 -2.07 -5.26
N LEU A 114 -8.86 -1.48 -4.35
CA LEU A 114 -8.12 -0.24 -4.56
C LEU A 114 -6.63 -0.51 -4.50
N MET A 115 -5.93 -0.21 -5.57
CA MET A 115 -4.48 -0.32 -5.60
C MET A 115 -3.85 1.00 -5.15
N SER A 116 -2.97 0.91 -4.15
CA SER A 116 -2.16 2.06 -3.73
C SER A 116 -1.20 2.49 -4.84
N HIS A 117 -0.56 1.51 -5.48
CA HIS A 117 0.30 1.63 -6.66
C HIS A 117 0.51 0.27 -7.32
N LEU A 118 1.32 0.18 -8.39
CA LEU A 118 1.45 -1.04 -9.20
C LEU A 118 2.86 -1.65 -9.18
N TYR A 119 3.63 -1.50 -8.10
CA TYR A 119 4.88 -2.26 -7.97
C TYR A 119 4.60 -3.71 -7.57
N CYS A 120 5.60 -4.56 -7.80
CA CYS A 120 5.42 -6.00 -7.84
C CYS A 120 4.84 -6.61 -6.54
N ASP A 121 5.27 -6.13 -5.39
CA ASP A 121 4.84 -6.59 -4.08
C ASP A 121 3.44 -6.09 -3.65
N HIS A 122 2.82 -5.21 -4.44
CA HIS A 122 1.44 -4.74 -4.25
C HIS A 122 0.48 -5.31 -5.30
N ALA A 123 0.94 -5.44 -6.55
CA ALA A 123 0.07 -5.72 -7.69
C ALA A 123 0.09 -7.18 -8.18
N ASP A 124 1.06 -7.98 -7.75
CA ASP A 124 1.25 -9.32 -8.33
C ASP A 124 0.08 -10.27 -8.02
N GLY A 125 -0.57 -10.12 -6.87
CA GLY A 125 -1.75 -10.89 -6.46
C GLY A 125 -3.03 -10.55 -7.24
N LEU A 126 -3.06 -9.49 -8.06
CA LEU A 126 -4.25 -9.11 -8.84
C LEU A 126 -4.82 -10.24 -9.69
N ARG A 127 -3.95 -11.09 -10.25
CA ARG A 127 -4.37 -12.25 -11.07
C ARG A 127 -5.14 -13.30 -10.26
N LEU A 128 -4.94 -13.36 -8.94
CA LEU A 128 -5.61 -14.29 -8.03
C LEU A 128 -7.02 -13.85 -7.66
N ILE A 129 -7.32 -12.57 -7.87
CA ILE A 129 -8.62 -11.97 -7.53
C ILE A 129 -9.25 -11.25 -8.72
N LYS A 130 -8.90 -11.65 -9.96
CA LYS A 130 -9.36 -11.00 -11.20
C LYS A 130 -10.89 -11.03 -11.40
N GLU A 131 -11.60 -11.89 -10.68
CA GLU A 131 -13.05 -12.00 -10.66
C GLU A 131 -13.73 -10.93 -9.78
N ALA A 132 -12.97 -10.13 -9.02
CA ALA A 132 -13.52 -9.00 -8.28
C ALA A 132 -14.19 -8.01 -9.25
N PRO A 133 -15.41 -7.51 -8.93
CA PRO A 133 -16.21 -6.75 -9.89
C PRO A 133 -15.62 -5.38 -10.23
N ARG A 134 -14.87 -4.78 -9.30
CA ARG A 134 -14.26 -3.45 -9.49
C ARG A 134 -12.84 -3.44 -8.94
N ILE A 135 -11.86 -3.25 -9.82
CA ILE A 135 -10.43 -3.15 -9.46
C ILE A 135 -9.93 -1.82 -10.01
N LEU A 136 -9.55 -0.91 -9.12
CA LEU A 136 -9.23 0.47 -9.46
C LEU A 136 -7.81 0.85 -9.03
N VAL A 137 -7.17 1.68 -9.84
CA VAL A 137 -5.90 2.35 -9.53
C VAL A 137 -5.97 3.81 -9.99
N SER A 138 -5.15 4.68 -9.43
CA SER A 138 -5.10 6.08 -9.89
C SER A 138 -4.68 6.18 -11.36
N GLU A 139 -5.30 7.09 -12.11
CA GLU A 139 -4.95 7.31 -13.52
C GLU A 139 -3.46 7.63 -13.74
N PRO A 140 -2.79 8.48 -12.91
CA PRO A 140 -1.35 8.72 -13.04
C PRO A 140 -0.51 7.46 -12.88
N GLU A 141 -0.91 6.54 -11.99
CA GLU A 141 -0.19 5.29 -11.75
C GLU A 141 -0.26 4.36 -12.96
N LEU A 142 -1.46 4.11 -13.49
CA LEU A 142 -1.61 3.26 -14.66
C LEU A 142 -0.90 3.85 -15.89
N ARG A 143 -0.95 5.17 -16.06
CA ARG A 143 -0.23 5.87 -17.13
C ARG A 143 1.29 5.70 -17.02
N ALA A 144 1.84 5.75 -15.80
CA ALA A 144 3.26 5.48 -15.55
C ALA A 144 3.60 4.02 -15.82
N ALA A 145 2.77 3.09 -15.34
CA ALA A 145 2.97 1.65 -15.52
C ALA A 145 2.94 1.20 -17.00
N GLN A 146 2.21 1.91 -17.85
CA GLN A 146 2.21 1.69 -19.29
C GLN A 146 3.52 2.10 -19.97
N LYS A 147 4.26 3.05 -19.40
CA LYS A 147 5.48 3.63 -20.00
C LYS A 147 6.76 3.04 -19.43
N ASP A 148 6.82 2.84 -18.14
CA ASP A 148 8.03 2.39 -17.42
C ASP A 148 8.01 0.87 -17.22
N ARG A 149 8.74 0.14 -18.07
CA ARG A 149 8.87 -1.33 -18.01
C ARG A 149 9.99 -1.80 -17.08
N ILE A 150 10.67 -0.89 -16.43
CA ILE A 150 11.72 -1.21 -15.44
C ILE A 150 11.07 -1.34 -14.06
N ARG A 151 10.24 -0.37 -13.68
CA ARG A 151 9.57 -0.35 -12.37
C ARG A 151 8.30 -1.18 -12.33
N TYR A 152 7.66 -1.41 -13.48
CA TYR A 152 6.37 -2.10 -13.58
C TYR A 152 6.42 -3.35 -14.44
N LEU A 153 5.72 -4.37 -14.03
CA LEU A 153 5.61 -5.65 -14.71
C LEU A 153 4.15 -5.90 -15.17
N PRO A 154 3.76 -5.47 -16.37
CA PRO A 154 2.37 -5.60 -16.83
C PRO A 154 1.83 -7.03 -16.90
N SER A 155 2.71 -8.04 -16.85
CA SER A 155 2.30 -9.42 -16.70
C SER A 155 1.54 -9.70 -15.41
N GLN A 156 1.74 -8.87 -14.38
CA GLN A 156 1.15 -9.06 -13.04
C GLN A 156 -0.36 -8.72 -13.00
N TRP A 157 -0.84 -7.91 -13.94
CA TRP A 157 -2.29 -7.65 -14.11
C TRP A 157 -2.83 -8.06 -15.47
N LYS A 158 -2.12 -8.98 -16.15
CA LYS A 158 -2.60 -9.51 -17.44
C LYS A 158 -3.92 -10.27 -17.26
N GLY A 159 -4.94 -9.88 -18.01
CA GLY A 159 -6.27 -10.50 -17.95
C GLY A 159 -7.14 -9.98 -16.79
N VAL A 160 -6.67 -8.99 -16.05
CA VAL A 160 -7.43 -8.28 -15.01
C VAL A 160 -8.13 -7.08 -15.65
N ASN A 161 -9.41 -6.86 -15.33
CA ASN A 161 -10.14 -5.65 -15.71
C ASN A 161 -9.75 -4.49 -14.79
N LEU A 162 -8.49 -4.04 -14.90
CA LEU A 162 -7.96 -2.94 -14.12
C LEU A 162 -8.43 -1.60 -14.71
N GLN A 163 -9.24 -0.88 -13.94
CA GLN A 163 -9.80 0.42 -14.29
C GLN A 163 -9.06 1.55 -13.56
N THR A 164 -9.28 2.78 -13.99
CA THR A 164 -8.71 3.96 -13.34
C THR A 164 -9.77 4.81 -12.66
N TYR A 165 -9.34 5.49 -11.59
CA TYR A 165 -10.07 6.60 -11.01
C TYR A 165 -9.31 7.92 -11.19
N ALA A 166 -10.07 9.01 -11.32
CA ALA A 166 -9.55 10.38 -11.20
C ALA A 166 -9.83 10.91 -9.80
N TRP A 167 -9.02 11.87 -9.36
CA TRP A 167 -9.22 12.53 -8.07
C TRP A 167 -10.51 13.35 -8.09
N ASN A 168 -11.49 12.97 -7.28
CA ASN A 168 -12.82 13.58 -7.21
C ASN A 168 -13.08 14.35 -5.92
N SER A 169 -12.12 14.34 -4.98
CA SER A 169 -12.26 14.88 -3.64
C SER A 169 -10.93 15.47 -3.14
N ARG A 170 -10.90 15.89 -1.87
CA ARG A 170 -9.71 16.40 -1.19
C ARG A 170 -9.66 15.94 0.27
N VAL A 171 -8.42 15.82 0.78
CA VAL A 171 -8.12 15.67 2.20
C VAL A 171 -7.16 16.79 2.57
N GLY A 172 -7.63 17.79 3.29
CA GLY A 172 -6.92 19.04 3.44
C GLY A 172 -6.59 19.65 2.06
N GLU A 173 -5.31 19.90 1.80
CA GLU A 173 -4.85 20.45 0.51
C GLU A 173 -4.55 19.35 -0.54
N ARG A 174 -4.50 18.08 -0.16
CA ARG A 174 -4.18 16.98 -1.09
C ARG A 174 -5.39 16.55 -1.89
N GLN A 175 -5.16 16.24 -3.15
CA GLN A 175 -6.16 15.56 -3.98
C GLN A 175 -6.44 14.18 -3.40
N ALA A 176 -7.68 13.73 -3.50
CA ALA A 176 -8.11 12.44 -3.03
C ALA A 176 -9.17 11.84 -3.94
N TYR A 177 -9.34 10.53 -3.85
CA TYR A 177 -10.45 9.81 -4.44
C TYR A 177 -11.34 9.25 -3.33
N ASP A 178 -12.61 9.59 -3.40
CA ASP A 178 -13.67 9.11 -2.53
C ASP A 178 -14.56 8.16 -3.35
N PRO A 179 -14.43 6.83 -3.18
CA PRO A 179 -15.21 5.86 -3.93
C PRO A 179 -16.68 5.84 -3.58
N TYR A 180 -17.03 6.27 -2.36
CA TYR A 180 -18.37 6.18 -1.80
C TYR A 180 -19.09 7.53 -1.68
N GLY A 181 -18.35 8.63 -1.75
CA GLY A 181 -18.89 10.00 -1.65
C GLY A 181 -19.20 10.45 -0.23
N ASP A 182 -18.88 9.65 0.79
CA ASP A 182 -19.13 9.95 2.20
C ASP A 182 -17.84 10.13 3.03
N GLY A 183 -16.68 9.97 2.39
CA GLY A 183 -15.37 10.10 3.01
C GLY A 183 -14.99 8.98 3.97
N SER A 184 -15.71 7.87 4.01
CA SER A 184 -15.40 6.71 4.89
C SER A 184 -14.09 6.02 4.50
N VAL A 185 -13.81 5.94 3.20
CA VAL A 185 -12.55 5.44 2.63
C VAL A 185 -12.03 6.45 1.63
N MET A 186 -10.82 6.95 1.82
CA MET A 186 -10.25 8.00 0.96
C MET A 186 -8.86 7.60 0.48
N MET A 187 -8.68 7.50 -0.83
CA MET A 187 -7.34 7.36 -1.42
C MET A 187 -6.72 8.74 -1.57
N VAL A 188 -5.69 9.05 -0.80
CA VAL A 188 -5.05 10.37 -0.75
C VAL A 188 -3.80 10.38 -1.62
N PHE A 189 -3.71 11.29 -2.56
CA PHE A 189 -2.56 11.42 -3.46
C PHE A 189 -1.28 11.73 -2.70
N ALA A 190 -0.34 10.81 -2.73
CA ALA A 190 0.93 10.87 -2.01
C ALA A 190 2.13 10.47 -2.91
N PRO A 191 2.36 11.21 -4.03
CA PRO A 191 3.35 10.83 -5.03
C PRO A 191 4.78 10.90 -4.50
N GLY A 192 5.69 10.28 -5.24
CA GLY A 192 7.13 10.33 -4.99
C GLY A 192 7.79 8.97 -5.14
N HIS A 193 7.36 7.96 -4.41
CA HIS A 193 7.78 6.58 -4.62
C HIS A 193 7.35 6.11 -6.02
N SER A 194 6.08 6.27 -6.33
CA SER A 194 5.54 6.18 -7.69
C SER A 194 4.74 7.43 -8.06
N PRO A 195 4.48 7.67 -9.36
CA PRO A 195 3.79 8.89 -9.81
C PRO A 195 2.33 8.99 -9.37
N GLY A 196 1.68 7.87 -9.11
CA GLY A 196 0.27 7.80 -8.74
C GLY A 196 0.02 7.19 -7.38
N LEU A 197 1.07 7.02 -6.54
CA LEU A 197 0.92 6.45 -5.20
C LEU A 197 -0.18 7.16 -4.41
N ALA A 198 -1.00 6.37 -3.74
CA ALA A 198 -2.02 6.82 -2.81
C ALA A 198 -1.85 6.16 -1.44
N ALA A 199 -1.94 6.96 -0.39
CA ALA A 199 -2.21 6.49 0.97
C ALA A 199 -3.72 6.35 1.17
N THR A 200 -4.17 5.56 2.15
CA THR A 200 -5.60 5.38 2.41
C THR A 200 -5.95 5.89 3.81
N LEU A 201 -6.98 6.74 3.90
CA LEU A 201 -7.65 7.06 5.16
C LEU A 201 -8.90 6.20 5.27
N VAL A 202 -9.03 5.50 6.40
CA VAL A 202 -10.23 4.74 6.78
C VAL A 202 -10.84 5.44 7.98
N ARG A 203 -12.06 5.98 7.84
CA ARG A 203 -12.72 6.75 8.90
C ARG A 203 -13.80 5.95 9.58
N GLY A 204 -13.84 6.06 10.91
CA GLY A 204 -14.94 5.57 11.73
C GLY A 204 -16.10 6.55 11.80
N THR A 205 -16.94 6.35 12.80
CA THR A 205 -18.12 7.19 13.08
C THR A 205 -17.92 8.13 14.26
N GLU A 206 -16.98 7.81 15.15
CA GLU A 206 -16.65 8.67 16.29
C GLU A 206 -15.89 9.94 15.86
N THR A 207 -16.21 11.04 16.52
CA THR A 207 -15.61 12.35 16.25
C THR A 207 -14.79 12.86 17.42
N VAL A 208 -13.77 13.66 17.12
CA VAL A 208 -12.95 14.36 18.11
C VAL A 208 -13.31 15.83 18.09
N VAL A 209 -13.83 16.35 19.24
CA VAL A 209 -14.28 17.76 19.36
C VAL A 209 -13.10 18.65 19.73
N GLY A 210 -13.09 19.88 19.21
CA GLY A 210 -12.07 20.90 19.58
C GLY A 210 -10.75 20.77 18.81
N VAL A 211 -10.66 19.89 17.83
CA VAL A 211 -9.50 19.79 16.93
C VAL A 211 -9.60 20.87 15.85
N LYS A 212 -8.49 21.58 15.65
CA LYS A 212 -8.39 22.54 14.54
C LYS A 212 -8.20 21.82 13.21
N PRO A 213 -8.70 22.40 12.10
CA PRO A 213 -8.34 21.93 10.78
C PRO A 213 -6.81 21.81 10.65
N GLY A 214 -6.36 20.66 10.19
CA GLY A 214 -4.96 20.37 9.97
C GLY A 214 -4.76 19.82 8.56
N VAL A 215 -3.74 19.02 8.37
CA VAL A 215 -3.42 18.39 7.07
C VAL A 215 -4.52 17.46 6.56
N ILE A 216 -5.46 17.05 7.43
CA ILE A 216 -6.61 16.19 7.12
C ILE A 216 -7.88 17.00 6.79
N GLY A 217 -7.88 18.32 6.98
CA GLY A 217 -9.05 19.18 6.78
C GLY A 217 -10.03 19.14 7.96
N ASP A 218 -11.32 19.44 7.68
CA ASP A 218 -12.34 19.72 8.69
C ASP A 218 -13.12 18.50 9.17
N ASP A 219 -12.92 17.32 8.58
CA ASP A 219 -13.61 16.10 9.01
C ASP A 219 -13.15 15.72 10.42
N LEU A 220 -14.08 15.71 11.36
CA LEU A 220 -13.80 15.46 12.78
C LEU A 220 -13.75 13.97 13.16
N ARG A 221 -14.06 13.07 12.23
CA ARG A 221 -14.07 11.63 12.49
C ARG A 221 -12.68 11.11 12.80
N LYS A 222 -12.61 10.13 13.70
CA LYS A 222 -11.41 9.33 13.92
C LYS A 222 -11.07 8.52 12.67
N TYR A 223 -9.79 8.27 12.45
CA TYR A 223 -9.33 7.50 11.29
C TYR A 223 -8.10 6.64 11.58
N ILE A 224 -7.93 5.65 10.73
CA ILE A 224 -6.68 4.90 10.55
C ILE A 224 -6.04 5.39 9.25
N LEU A 225 -4.71 5.60 9.27
CA LEU A 225 -3.92 5.95 8.09
C LEU A 225 -3.12 4.73 7.62
N LEU A 226 -3.41 4.25 6.41
CA LEU A 226 -2.61 3.25 5.71
C LEU A 226 -1.67 3.98 4.76
N THR A 227 -0.38 3.98 5.06
CA THR A 227 0.57 4.88 4.37
C THR A 227 1.04 4.34 3.03
N SER A 228 0.84 3.04 2.75
CA SER A 228 1.49 2.39 1.62
C SER A 228 3.01 2.69 1.62
N ASN A 229 3.62 2.85 0.45
CA ASN A 229 5.05 3.13 0.31
C ASN A 229 5.40 4.64 0.36
N VAL A 230 4.58 5.46 1.03
CA VAL A 230 5.00 6.80 1.49
C VAL A 230 6.15 6.66 2.48
N GLY A 231 6.05 5.66 3.37
CA GLY A 231 7.11 5.15 4.24
C GLY A 231 6.93 3.66 4.43
N PHE A 232 8.01 2.93 4.58
CA PHE A 232 7.98 1.47 4.63
C PHE A 232 7.69 0.92 6.03
N GLY A 233 7.98 1.69 7.07
CA GLY A 233 7.79 1.32 8.45
C GLY A 233 8.20 2.47 9.38
N ARG A 234 8.16 2.21 10.68
CA ARG A 234 8.43 3.18 11.73
C ARG A 234 9.67 4.07 11.51
N PRO A 235 10.86 3.53 11.09
CA PRO A 235 12.03 4.37 10.83
C PRO A 235 11.81 5.44 9.75
N SER A 236 10.94 5.20 8.76
CA SER A 236 10.61 6.20 7.75
C SER A 236 10.02 7.46 8.39
N PHE A 237 9.17 7.31 9.38
CA PHE A 237 8.45 8.42 10.00
C PHE A 237 9.24 9.06 11.14
N GLU A 238 9.94 8.28 11.95
CA GLU A 238 10.72 8.78 13.10
C GLU A 238 12.02 9.47 12.67
N GLU A 239 12.72 8.91 11.67
CA GLU A 239 14.00 9.44 11.18
C GLU A 239 13.85 10.22 9.87
N ARG A 240 12.65 10.36 9.35
CA ARG A 240 12.34 11.01 8.06
C ARG A 240 13.10 10.39 6.88
N LEU A 241 13.11 9.04 6.83
CA LEU A 241 13.78 8.27 5.76
C LEU A 241 12.80 7.94 4.64
N ARG A 242 13.07 8.49 3.45
CA ARG A 242 12.31 8.15 2.24
C ARG A 242 12.70 6.77 1.71
N PRO A 243 11.86 6.15 0.85
CA PRO A 243 12.26 4.97 0.07
C PRO A 243 13.49 5.25 -0.82
N GLY A 244 14.34 4.24 -1.01
CA GLY A 244 15.46 4.31 -1.93
C GLY A 244 15.03 4.33 -3.40
N VAL A 245 13.92 3.68 -3.72
CA VAL A 245 13.30 3.74 -5.04
C VAL A 245 12.24 4.83 -5.06
N VAL A 246 12.51 5.91 -5.76
CA VAL A 246 11.58 7.04 -5.94
C VAL A 246 11.59 7.52 -7.39
N THR A 247 10.48 8.03 -7.85
CA THR A 247 10.35 8.72 -9.14
C THR A 247 10.59 10.22 -9.01
N ASP A 248 10.30 10.76 -7.81
CA ASP A 248 10.51 12.17 -7.45
C ASP A 248 10.84 12.26 -5.95
N ALA A 249 12.09 12.57 -5.62
CA ALA A 249 12.54 12.65 -4.24
C ALA A 249 11.90 13.81 -3.46
N LYS A 250 11.65 14.95 -4.13
CA LYS A 250 11.00 16.11 -3.49
C LYS A 250 9.55 15.79 -3.15
N ALA A 251 8.82 15.17 -4.08
CA ALA A 251 7.45 14.74 -3.86
C ALA A 251 7.39 13.67 -2.77
N ALA A 252 8.36 12.71 -2.72
CA ALA A 252 8.43 11.69 -1.69
C ALA A 252 8.58 12.30 -0.29
N PHE A 253 9.47 13.27 -0.10
CA PHE A 253 9.59 13.99 1.17
C PHE A 253 8.33 14.78 1.53
N SER A 254 7.70 15.45 0.57
CA SER A 254 6.42 16.14 0.81
C SER A 254 5.31 15.18 1.24
N SER A 255 5.26 13.98 0.66
CA SER A 255 4.30 12.95 1.03
C SER A 255 4.60 12.36 2.40
N LEU A 256 5.87 12.15 2.73
CA LEU A 256 6.32 11.67 4.03
C LEU A 256 6.01 12.69 5.14
N ASP A 257 6.31 13.98 4.92
CA ASP A 257 6.00 15.05 5.87
C ASP A 257 4.50 15.16 6.13
N TRP A 258 3.68 15.01 5.08
CA TRP A 258 2.23 14.94 5.23
C TRP A 258 1.79 13.73 6.05
N ALA A 259 2.35 12.54 5.78
CA ALA A 259 1.99 11.32 6.52
C ALA A 259 2.38 11.43 8.00
N CYS A 260 3.56 12.00 8.32
CA CYS A 260 3.96 12.28 9.70
C CYS A 260 2.97 13.23 10.40
N ALA A 261 2.58 14.33 9.73
CA ALA A 261 1.63 15.29 10.29
C ALA A 261 0.22 14.68 10.45
N ALA A 262 -0.20 13.84 9.50
CA ALA A 262 -1.46 13.09 9.58
C ALA A 262 -1.43 12.05 10.71
N GLY A 263 -0.33 11.32 10.87
CA GLY A 263 -0.16 10.36 11.96
C GLY A 263 -0.12 11.00 13.36
N ALA A 264 0.34 12.25 13.44
CA ALA A 264 0.37 13.02 14.69
C ALA A 264 -0.95 13.76 14.99
N ASP A 265 -1.92 13.75 14.09
CA ASP A 265 -3.22 14.39 14.30
C ASP A 265 -4.02 13.65 15.38
N PRO A 266 -4.67 14.36 16.33
CA PRO A 266 -5.44 13.73 17.41
C PRO A 266 -6.59 12.81 16.95
N ARG A 267 -7.02 12.92 15.70
CA ARG A 267 -8.03 12.05 15.09
C ARG A 267 -7.45 10.74 14.57
N CYS A 268 -6.12 10.66 14.37
CA CYS A 268 -5.44 9.44 13.94
C CYS A 268 -5.31 8.47 15.12
N ILE A 269 -6.00 7.33 15.05
CA ILE A 269 -5.92 6.32 16.11
C ILE A 269 -4.83 5.28 15.86
N ALA A 270 -4.45 5.10 14.58
CA ALA A 270 -3.35 4.23 14.19
C ALA A 270 -2.82 4.62 12.80
N MET A 271 -1.54 4.36 12.58
CA MET A 271 -0.87 4.51 11.29
C MET A 271 -0.14 3.20 10.96
N TYR A 272 -0.46 2.61 9.81
CA TYR A 272 0.12 1.36 9.36
C TYR A 272 0.83 1.53 8.01
N ALA A 273 2.08 1.10 7.95
CA ALA A 273 2.83 0.95 6.70
C ALA A 273 2.80 -0.51 6.22
N ASN A 274 2.80 -0.71 4.91
CA ASN A 274 2.66 -2.06 4.32
C ASN A 274 3.82 -3.00 4.64
N HIS A 275 4.97 -2.44 5.03
CA HIS A 275 6.21 -3.20 5.23
C HIS A 275 6.76 -3.07 6.66
N ASP A 276 5.96 -2.59 7.60
CA ASP A 276 6.39 -2.43 8.99
C ASP A 276 6.32 -3.77 9.74
N PRO A 277 7.45 -4.32 10.20
CA PRO A 277 7.46 -5.59 10.94
C PRO A 277 6.81 -5.48 12.34
N GLU A 278 6.55 -4.26 12.85
CA GLU A 278 5.85 -4.06 14.11
C GLU A 278 4.31 -4.09 13.94
N VAL A 279 3.83 -4.09 12.70
CA VAL A 279 2.39 -4.21 12.39
C VAL A 279 1.99 -5.67 12.37
N GLU A 280 1.18 -6.11 13.33
CA GLU A 280 0.68 -7.48 13.42
C GLU A 280 -0.58 -7.66 12.57
N ALA A 281 -0.68 -8.84 11.92
CA ALA A 281 -1.91 -9.27 11.24
C ALA A 281 -3.09 -9.37 12.21
N GLY A 282 -4.31 -9.26 11.69
CA GLY A 282 -5.54 -9.39 12.46
C GLY A 282 -6.49 -8.20 12.32
N THR A 283 -7.67 -8.31 12.92
CA THR A 283 -8.74 -7.34 12.79
C THR A 283 -8.68 -6.24 13.86
N ARG A 284 -8.97 -5.02 13.45
CA ARG A 284 -9.09 -3.82 14.28
C ARG A 284 -10.45 -3.18 14.04
N SER A 285 -11.13 -2.83 15.12
CA SER A 285 -12.42 -2.13 15.06
C SER A 285 -12.20 -0.62 15.12
N LEU A 286 -12.93 0.11 14.30
CA LEU A 286 -12.94 1.57 14.25
C LEU A 286 -14.39 2.04 14.37
N VAL A 287 -14.70 2.64 15.51
CA VAL A 287 -16.04 3.19 15.82
C VAL A 287 -16.17 4.64 15.40
#